data_796b41157bcf3fca2534162e9259d65e
#
_entry.id   796b41157bcf3fca2534162e9259d65e
#
_cell.length_a   1.000
_cell.length_b   1.000
_cell.length_c   1.000
_cell.angle_alpha   90.00
_cell.angle_beta   90.00
_cell.angle_gamma   90.00
#
_symmetry.space_group_name_H-M   'P 1'
#
loop_
_entity.id
_entity.type
_entity.pdbx_description
1 polymer ?
#
loop_
_entity_poly.entity_id
_entity_poly.type
_entity_poly.pdbx_seq_one_letter_code
_entity_poly.pdbx_strand_id
1 'polypeptide(L)'
;MVKSYRGVAQAKSPKVVIQDVSVADYMTRRLITFDPDQTMEQVIKTLLDKKIAGGQVIDTRGELCGIISEGDCLKEVVKGKYTNTPSLSGKVSDYMSTNVQTVNPEMNIFEVAQMFLNMKLRRFPVLKDGKLVGQISQKDV
;
A
#
# COMPACT_ATOMS: atom_id res chain seq x y z
N MET A 1 9.80 17.82 -22.60
CA MET A 1 9.27 17.90 -22.94
C MET A 1 9.01 17.80 -23.40
N VAL A 2 8.93 17.46 -23.59
CA VAL A 2 8.39 17.48 -24.07
C VAL A 2 8.23 17.46 -24.60
N LYS A 3 8.06 17.27 -24.94
CA LYS A 3 7.65 17.38 -25.67
C LYS A 3 7.26 17.37 -26.04
N SER A 4 7.32 17.27 -26.18
CA SER A 4 6.64 17.40 -26.71
C SER A 4 6.22 17.10 -27.11
N TYR A 5 5.70 16.85 -26.96
CA TYR A 5 5.03 16.81 -27.62
C TYR A 5 4.91 17.43 -28.28
N ARG A 6 4.66 17.67 -28.68
CA ARG A 6 4.33 18.33 -29.44
C ARG A 6 3.95 19.12 -29.69
N GLY A 7 4.06 19.34 -29.69
CA GLY A 7 3.47 20.22 -29.86
C GLY A 7 2.29 20.46 -30.21
N VAL A 8 1.77 20.12 -30.15
CA VAL A 8 0.72 20.30 -30.45
C VAL A 8 -0.15 20.91 -29.99
N ALA A 9 -0.40 21.13 -30.16
CA ALA A 9 -1.16 21.69 -29.79
C ALA A 9 -2.30 21.69 -29.67
N GLN A 10 -2.54 21.77 -29.47
CA GLN A 10 -3.43 21.90 -29.26
C GLN A 10 -4.60 21.81 -29.00
N ALA A 11 -4.48 21.57 -28.80
CA ALA A 11 -5.75 21.10 -28.52
C ALA A 11 -6.67 22.03 -27.91
N LYS A 12 -7.87 21.94 -28.30
CA LYS A 12 -8.87 22.87 -27.84
C LYS A 12 -9.80 22.27 -26.83
N SER A 13 -9.79 20.95 -26.70
CA SER A 13 -10.61 20.29 -25.69
C SER A 13 -10.10 20.65 -24.30
N PRO A 14 -10.98 20.66 -23.30
CA PRO A 14 -10.54 20.88 -21.92
C PRO A 14 -9.49 19.84 -21.56
N LYS A 15 -8.39 20.29 -21.05
CA LYS A 15 -7.33 19.39 -20.65
C LYS A 15 -7.48 19.08 -19.18
N VAL A 16 -7.27 17.81 -18.84
CA VAL A 16 -7.12 17.46 -17.45
C VAL A 16 -5.74 17.96 -17.03
N VAL A 17 -5.73 18.90 -16.13
CA VAL A 17 -4.48 19.38 -15.55
C VAL A 17 -4.13 18.44 -14.43
N ILE A 18 -2.95 17.81 -14.51
CA ILE A 18 -2.54 16.80 -13.55
C ILE A 18 -2.59 17.35 -12.12
N GLN A 19 -2.30 18.64 -11.95
CA GLN A 19 -2.34 19.27 -10.64
C GLN A 19 -3.74 19.29 -10.02
N ASP A 20 -4.78 19.16 -10.84
CA ASP A 20 -6.15 19.18 -10.36
C ASP A 20 -6.70 17.78 -10.10
N VAL A 21 -5.90 16.77 -10.36
CA VAL A 21 -6.32 15.37 -10.17
C VAL A 21 -5.79 14.88 -8.84
N SER A 22 -6.69 14.43 -7.99
CA SER A 22 -6.31 14.02 -6.64
C SER A 22 -6.13 12.51 -6.54
N VAL A 23 -5.43 12.09 -5.49
CA VAL A 23 -5.27 10.69 -5.14
C VAL A 23 -6.63 10.00 -5.04
N ALA A 24 -7.62 10.69 -4.45
CA ALA A 24 -8.96 10.14 -4.27
C ALA A 24 -9.61 9.70 -5.58
N ASP A 25 -9.23 10.35 -6.69
CA ASP A 25 -9.82 10.05 -8.00
C ASP A 25 -9.32 8.73 -8.57
N TYR A 26 -8.16 8.26 -8.11
CA TYR A 26 -7.52 7.08 -8.71
C TYR A 26 -7.19 5.97 -7.73
N MET A 27 -7.33 6.21 -6.43
CA MET A 27 -6.99 5.19 -5.44
C MET A 27 -7.97 4.02 -5.49
N THR A 28 -7.49 2.86 -5.09
CA THR A 28 -8.33 1.69 -4.88
C THR A 28 -8.89 1.75 -3.47
N ARG A 29 -10.20 1.63 -3.33
CA ARG A 29 -10.87 1.71 -2.02
C ARG A 29 -11.15 0.35 -1.42
N ARG A 30 -11.21 -0.68 -2.25
CA ARG A 30 -11.53 -2.03 -1.80
C ARG A 30 -10.22 -2.74 -1.48
N LEU A 31 -9.94 -2.90 -0.20
CA LEU A 31 -8.65 -3.42 0.26
C LEU A 31 -8.86 -4.67 1.10
N ILE A 32 -7.85 -5.53 1.05
CA ILE A 32 -7.74 -6.63 2.00
C ILE A 32 -6.81 -6.15 3.11
N THR A 33 -7.33 -6.16 4.33
CA THR A 33 -6.58 -5.67 5.48
C THR A 33 -6.42 -6.78 6.51
N PHE A 34 -5.47 -6.57 7.40
CA PHE A 34 -5.16 -7.54 8.46
C PHE A 34 -5.28 -6.86 9.81
N ASP A 35 -5.50 -7.67 10.82
CA ASP A 35 -5.57 -7.22 12.20
C ASP A 35 -4.24 -7.52 12.88
N PRO A 36 -3.74 -6.63 13.77
CA PRO A 36 -2.45 -6.88 14.43
C PRO A 36 -2.40 -8.16 15.26
N ASP A 37 -3.55 -8.65 15.70
CA ASP A 37 -3.61 -9.86 16.52
C ASP A 37 -3.79 -11.14 15.71
N GLN A 38 -3.94 -11.05 14.40
CA GLN A 38 -4.01 -12.25 13.57
C GLN A 38 -2.69 -13.01 13.63
N THR A 39 -2.78 -14.33 13.42
CA THR A 39 -1.58 -15.15 13.37
C THR A 39 -0.96 -15.08 11.97
N MET A 40 0.33 -15.34 11.91
CA MET A 40 1.02 -15.38 10.62
C MET A 40 0.47 -16.51 9.74
N GLU A 41 -0.04 -17.58 10.34
CA GLU A 41 -0.70 -18.63 9.58
C GLU A 41 -1.91 -18.08 8.83
N GLN A 42 -2.72 -17.29 9.51
CA GLN A 42 -3.91 -16.68 8.88
C GLN A 42 -3.51 -15.75 7.75
N VAL A 43 -2.43 -14.98 7.95
CA VAL A 43 -1.93 -14.08 6.91
C VAL A 43 -1.50 -14.88 5.68
N ILE A 44 -0.71 -15.93 5.89
CA ILE A 44 -0.22 -16.76 4.79
C ILE A 44 -1.39 -17.31 3.97
N LYS A 45 -2.42 -17.82 4.67
CA LYS A 45 -3.59 -18.34 3.98
C LYS A 45 -4.27 -17.29 3.12
N THR A 46 -4.43 -16.08 3.67
CA THR A 46 -5.05 -14.99 2.92
C THR A 46 -4.22 -14.58 1.71
N LEU A 47 -2.89 -14.46 1.89
CA LEU A 47 -2.02 -14.09 0.78
C LEU A 47 -2.09 -15.10 -0.35
N LEU A 48 -2.12 -16.38 -0.01
CA LEU A 48 -2.22 -17.46 -1.00
C LEU A 48 -3.58 -17.47 -1.68
N ASP A 49 -4.65 -17.37 -0.90
CA ASP A 49 -6.01 -17.42 -1.43
C ASP A 49 -6.29 -16.24 -2.36
N LYS A 50 -5.84 -15.06 -1.98
CA LYS A 50 -6.12 -13.84 -2.74
C LYS A 50 -5.05 -13.51 -3.74
N LYS A 51 -3.94 -14.26 -3.74
CA LYS A 51 -2.80 -14.08 -4.65
C LYS A 51 -2.25 -12.65 -4.56
N ILE A 52 -2.04 -12.20 -3.34
CA ILE A 52 -1.49 -10.87 -3.06
C ILE A 52 -0.19 -11.01 -2.28
N ALA A 53 0.65 -9.99 -2.36
CA ALA A 53 1.99 -10.02 -1.75
C ALA A 53 2.03 -9.43 -0.35
N GLY A 54 0.95 -8.80 0.09
CA GLY A 54 0.89 -8.18 1.41
C GLY A 54 -0.32 -7.29 1.53
N GLY A 55 -0.42 -6.59 2.65
CA GLY A 55 -1.53 -5.69 2.88
C GLY A 55 -1.33 -4.82 4.10
N GLN A 56 -2.24 -3.91 4.27
CA GLN A 56 -2.23 -2.98 5.38
C GLN A 56 -2.80 -3.63 6.62
N VAL A 57 -2.22 -3.27 7.77
CA VAL A 57 -2.68 -3.73 9.08
C VAL A 57 -3.40 -2.57 9.76
N ILE A 58 -4.64 -2.78 10.13
CA ILE A 58 -5.45 -1.74 10.78
C ILE A 58 -5.99 -2.26 12.11
N ASP A 59 -6.21 -1.33 13.05
CA ASP A 59 -6.79 -1.67 14.34
C ASP A 59 -8.32 -1.65 14.25
N THR A 60 -8.97 -1.85 15.40
CA THR A 60 -10.45 -1.91 15.46
C THR A 60 -11.11 -0.58 15.10
N ARG A 61 -10.34 0.51 15.11
CA ARG A 61 -10.86 1.82 14.74
C ARG A 61 -10.58 2.17 13.28
N GLY A 62 -9.93 1.27 12.55
CA GLY A 62 -9.58 1.51 11.15
C GLY A 62 -8.30 2.31 10.97
N GLU A 63 -7.56 2.53 12.04
CA GLU A 63 -6.29 3.28 11.95
C GLU A 63 -5.16 2.36 11.52
N LEU A 64 -4.30 2.88 10.68
CA LEU A 64 -3.17 2.10 10.13
C LEU A 64 -2.13 1.84 11.21
N CYS A 65 -1.79 0.56 11.40
CA CYS A 65 -0.77 0.13 12.34
C CYS A 65 0.54 -0.22 11.64
N GLY A 66 0.46 -0.74 10.43
CA GLY A 66 1.64 -1.17 9.71
C GLY A 66 1.31 -1.85 8.41
N ILE A 67 2.30 -2.50 7.84
CA ILE A 67 2.17 -3.30 6.62
C ILE A 67 2.77 -4.67 6.88
N ILE A 68 2.09 -5.71 6.41
CA ILE A 68 2.58 -7.09 6.49
C ILE A 68 2.79 -7.61 5.07
N SER A 69 3.84 -8.37 4.84
CA SER A 69 4.22 -8.81 3.50
C SER A 69 4.65 -10.26 3.48
N GLU A 70 4.83 -10.79 2.27
CA GLU A 70 5.39 -12.14 2.07
C GLU A 70 6.73 -12.29 2.78
N GLY A 71 7.57 -11.25 2.73
CA GLY A 71 8.87 -11.30 3.39
C GLY A 71 8.75 -11.52 4.89
N ASP A 72 7.74 -10.91 5.49
CA ASP A 72 7.50 -11.10 6.93
C ASP A 72 7.09 -12.53 7.23
N CYS A 73 6.30 -13.13 6.34
CA CYS A 73 5.90 -14.53 6.48
C CYS A 73 7.10 -15.47 6.40
N LEU A 74 8.03 -15.16 5.49
CA LEU A 74 9.24 -15.96 5.36
C LEU A 74 10.08 -15.90 6.64
N LYS A 75 10.14 -14.74 7.28
CA LYS A 75 10.87 -14.60 8.54
C LYS A 75 10.28 -15.50 9.62
N GLU A 76 8.98 -15.61 9.70
CA GLU A 76 8.34 -16.49 10.66
C GLU A 76 8.65 -17.96 10.38
N VAL A 77 8.61 -18.35 9.11
CA VAL A 77 8.91 -19.72 8.72
C VAL A 77 10.34 -20.10 9.09
N VAL A 78 11.29 -19.22 8.80
CA VAL A 78 12.71 -19.45 9.10
C VAL A 78 12.92 -19.52 10.61
N LYS A 79 12.29 -18.63 11.35
CA LYS A 79 12.40 -18.64 12.81
C LYS A 79 11.90 -19.96 13.39
N GLY A 80 10.77 -20.44 12.90
CA GLY A 80 10.21 -21.72 13.36
C GLY A 80 11.17 -22.87 13.12
N LYS A 81 11.86 -22.87 11.99
CA LYS A 81 12.83 -23.92 11.67
C LYS A 81 14.00 -23.90 12.64
N TYR A 82 14.55 -22.73 12.94
CA TYR A 82 15.70 -22.62 13.82
C TYR A 82 15.39 -22.96 15.27
N THR A 83 14.20 -22.65 15.72
CA THR A 83 13.81 -22.91 17.09
C THR A 83 13.18 -24.29 17.25
N ASN A 84 13.09 -25.03 16.17
CA ASN A 84 12.43 -26.34 16.14
C ASN A 84 10.98 -26.25 16.64
N THR A 85 10.36 -25.11 16.44
CA THR A 85 8.98 -24.86 16.82
C THR A 85 8.17 -24.74 15.52
N PRO A 86 7.47 -25.77 15.10
CA PRO A 86 6.76 -25.72 13.83
C PRO A 86 5.49 -24.88 13.95
N SER A 87 5.65 -23.63 14.25
CA SER A 87 4.50 -22.81 14.59
C SER A 87 4.50 -21.54 13.73
N LEU A 88 3.38 -21.29 13.09
CA LEU A 88 3.09 -20.05 12.43
C LEU A 88 2.17 -19.21 13.31
N SER A 89 2.35 -19.34 14.64
CA SER A 89 1.49 -18.71 15.64
C SER A 89 1.91 -17.30 16.01
N GLY A 90 3.06 -16.84 15.51
CA GLY A 90 3.45 -15.45 15.73
C GLY A 90 2.38 -14.50 15.23
N LYS A 91 2.28 -13.33 15.87
CA LYS A 91 1.24 -12.37 15.51
C LYS A 91 1.74 -11.40 14.46
N VAL A 92 0.80 -10.86 13.69
CA VAL A 92 1.07 -9.82 12.69
C VAL A 92 1.86 -8.67 13.34
N SER A 93 1.45 -8.24 14.53
CA SER A 93 2.12 -7.12 15.22
C SER A 93 3.61 -7.38 15.51
N ASP A 94 4.01 -8.64 15.58
CA ASP A 94 5.42 -8.98 15.83
C ASP A 94 6.28 -8.87 14.58
N TYR A 95 5.67 -8.87 13.42
CA TYR A 95 6.39 -8.94 12.13
C TYR A 95 6.13 -7.77 11.20
N MET A 96 5.05 -7.04 11.40
CA MET A 96 4.68 -5.95 10.50
C MET A 96 5.71 -4.83 10.53
N SER A 97 5.82 -4.13 9.41
CA SER A 97 6.61 -2.92 9.33
C SER A 97 5.75 -1.74 9.77
N THR A 98 6.27 -0.93 10.71
CA THR A 98 5.53 0.22 11.23
C THR A 98 6.00 1.54 10.64
N ASN A 99 7.14 1.55 9.96
CA ASN A 99 7.65 2.75 9.32
C ASN A 99 7.08 2.84 7.90
N VAL A 100 5.85 3.32 7.79
CA VAL A 100 5.08 3.29 6.55
C VAL A 100 4.89 4.70 6.02
N GLN A 101 5.26 4.90 4.75
CA GLN A 101 4.98 6.15 4.06
C GLN A 101 3.55 6.14 3.57
N THR A 102 2.82 7.21 3.85
CA THR A 102 1.41 7.32 3.50
C THR A 102 1.15 8.62 2.75
N VAL A 103 0.01 8.67 2.09
CA VAL A 103 -0.46 9.87 1.42
C VAL A 103 -1.90 10.14 1.85
N ASN A 104 -2.39 11.34 1.60
CA ASN A 104 -3.79 11.65 1.89
C ASN A 104 -4.57 11.78 0.58
N PRO A 105 -5.91 11.66 0.64
CA PRO A 105 -6.72 11.62 -0.59
C PRO A 105 -6.74 12.96 -1.35
N GLU A 106 -6.41 14.06 -0.69
CA GLU A 106 -6.42 15.39 -1.34
C GLU A 106 -5.12 15.71 -2.07
N MET A 107 -4.06 14.93 -1.88
CA MET A 107 -2.80 15.16 -2.59
C MET A 107 -3.02 15.02 -4.09
N ASN A 108 -2.29 15.81 -4.87
CA ASN A 108 -2.44 15.68 -6.31
C ASN A 108 -1.57 14.53 -6.83
N ILE A 109 -1.98 14.02 -7.98
CA ILE A 109 -1.34 12.84 -8.58
C ILE A 109 0.11 13.12 -8.95
N PHE A 110 0.42 14.36 -9.34
CA PHE A 110 1.79 14.71 -9.68
C PHE A 110 2.72 14.58 -8.49
N GLU A 111 2.28 15.04 -7.32
CA GLU A 111 3.07 14.92 -6.09
C GLU A 111 3.33 13.45 -5.75
N VAL A 112 2.31 12.62 -5.88
CA VAL A 112 2.44 11.19 -5.58
C VAL A 112 3.37 10.50 -6.57
N ALA A 113 3.26 10.87 -7.85
CA ALA A 113 4.18 10.34 -8.87
C ALA A 113 5.63 10.65 -8.50
N GLN A 114 5.90 11.87 -8.05
CA GLN A 114 7.24 12.23 -7.61
C GLN A 114 7.69 11.40 -6.40
N MET A 115 6.78 11.16 -5.46
CA MET A 115 7.10 10.33 -4.31
C MET A 115 7.46 8.90 -4.72
N PHE A 116 6.72 8.32 -5.67
CA PHE A 116 7.05 6.99 -6.19
C PHE A 116 8.47 6.95 -6.76
N LEU A 117 8.83 7.96 -7.54
CA LEU A 117 10.15 8.01 -8.15
C LEU A 117 11.25 8.20 -7.11
N ASN A 118 11.02 9.07 -6.14
CA ASN A 118 12.03 9.41 -5.14
C ASN A 118 12.24 8.31 -4.11
N MET A 119 11.18 7.63 -3.71
CA MET A 119 11.21 6.65 -2.63
C MET A 119 11.33 5.24 -3.12
N LYS A 120 11.18 5.02 -4.44
CA LYS A 120 11.26 3.69 -5.05
C LYS A 120 10.28 2.70 -4.44
N LEU A 121 9.12 3.19 -4.05
CA LEU A 121 8.03 2.37 -3.54
C LEU A 121 7.02 2.15 -4.64
N ARG A 122 6.23 1.08 -4.51
CA ARG A 122 5.26 0.72 -5.55
C ARG A 122 3.84 1.11 -5.20
N ARG A 123 3.58 1.37 -3.93
CA ARG A 123 2.25 1.71 -3.47
C ARG A 123 2.33 2.46 -2.16
N PHE A 124 1.30 3.25 -1.91
CA PHE A 124 1.15 3.96 -0.64
C PHE A 124 -0.24 3.72 -0.08
N PRO A 125 -0.36 3.44 1.22
CA PRO A 125 -1.66 3.54 1.88
C PRO A 125 -2.14 4.99 1.86
N VAL A 126 -3.45 5.16 1.70
CA VAL A 126 -4.08 6.47 1.70
C VAL A 126 -4.83 6.62 3.01
N LEU A 127 -4.47 7.64 3.79
CA LEU A 127 -5.07 7.89 5.10
C LEU A 127 -5.84 9.19 5.09
N LYS A 128 -6.97 9.18 5.77
CA LYS A 128 -7.72 10.39 6.07
C LYS A 128 -8.03 10.39 7.57
N ASP A 129 -7.55 11.43 8.26
CA ASP A 129 -7.70 11.54 9.72
C ASP A 129 -7.21 10.28 10.44
N GLY A 130 -6.08 9.76 10.00
CA GLY A 130 -5.44 8.59 10.60
C GLY A 130 -6.02 7.25 10.17
N LYS A 131 -7.12 7.24 9.43
CA LYS A 131 -7.79 6.01 9.05
C LYS A 131 -7.49 5.65 7.61
N LEU A 132 -7.34 4.35 7.37
CA LEU A 132 -7.08 3.84 6.04
C LEU A 132 -8.34 3.96 5.18
N VAL A 133 -8.27 4.70 4.08
CA VAL A 133 -9.39 4.89 3.16
C VAL A 133 -9.13 4.30 1.78
N GLY A 134 -7.90 3.93 1.48
CA GLY A 134 -7.58 3.36 0.18
C GLY A 134 -6.11 3.09 0.02
N GLN A 135 -5.72 2.79 -1.20
CA GLN A 135 -4.34 2.56 -1.58
C GLN A 135 -4.12 3.08 -2.98
N ILE A 136 -2.96 3.67 -3.22
CA ILE A 136 -2.60 4.08 -4.57
C ILE A 136 -1.30 3.41 -4.96
N SER A 137 -1.25 2.89 -6.18
CA SER A 137 -0.07 2.20 -6.70
C SER A 137 0.46 2.91 -7.93
N GLN A 138 1.68 2.52 -8.34
CA GLN A 138 2.25 3.07 -9.57
C GLN A 138 1.34 2.84 -10.77
N LYS A 139 0.61 1.74 -10.79
CA LYS A 139 -0.29 1.43 -11.90
C LYS A 139 -1.48 2.39 -11.96
N ASP A 140 -1.84 2.99 -10.85
CA ASP A 140 -2.98 3.91 -10.81
C ASP A 140 -2.62 5.30 -11.33
N VAL A 141 -1.34 5.60 -11.37
CA VAL A 141 -0.83 6.90 -11.80
C VAL A 141 -0.32 6.81 -13.25
#